data_8e68116e7a85466ea328c0e8d9b478af
#
_entry.id   8e68116e7a85466ea328c0e8d9b478af
#
_cell.length_a   1.000
_cell.length_b   1.000
_cell.length_c   1.000
_cell.angle_alpha   90.00
_cell.angle_beta   90.00
_cell.angle_gamma   90.00
#
_symmetry.space_group_name_H-M   'P 1'
#
loop_
_entity.id
_entity.type
_entity.pdbx_description
1 polymer ?
#
loop_
_entity_poly.entity_id
_entity_poly.type
_entity_poly.pdbx_seq_one_letter_code
_entity_poly.pdbx_strand_id
1 'polypeptide(L)'
;MGQSKPFRATAIVVEDDEIQRDMLTLLLEESNYEVIQCEDAETASLAIKVRHPSLLITDINLAGSMNGVELAHVARQYQPDMRVLVISALPPTGALPEGVKFFSKPIYPVTLLREATQ
;
A
#
# COMPACT_ATOMS: atom_id res chain seq x y z
N MET A 1 -15.32 30.65 13.00
CA MET A 1 -14.47 29.61 13.36
C MET A 1 -14.49 28.46 12.38
N GLY A 2 -13.37 28.01 11.98
CA GLY A 2 -13.29 26.89 11.07
C GLY A 2 -13.60 25.56 11.75
N GLN A 3 -14.19 24.66 11.02
CA GLN A 3 -14.33 23.30 11.48
C GLN A 3 -13.01 22.60 11.30
N SER A 4 -12.64 21.76 12.25
CA SER A 4 -11.48 20.91 12.06
C SER A 4 -11.80 19.90 10.95
N LYS A 5 -10.84 19.65 10.09
CA LYS A 5 -10.99 18.62 9.07
C LYS A 5 -11.10 17.27 9.77
N PRO A 6 -11.97 16.38 9.28
CA PRO A 6 -12.00 15.03 9.83
C PRO A 6 -10.63 14.39 9.67
N PHE A 7 -10.26 13.59 10.66
CA PHE A 7 -9.03 12.81 10.58
C PHE A 7 -9.10 11.86 9.40
N ARG A 8 -8.05 11.82 8.59
CA ARG A 8 -7.92 10.90 7.48
C ARG A 8 -6.64 10.09 7.68
N ALA A 9 -6.80 8.77 7.69
CA ALA A 9 -5.65 7.88 7.70
C ALA A 9 -4.90 8.00 6.38
N THR A 10 -3.60 7.79 6.41
CA THR A 10 -2.75 7.85 5.23
C THR A 10 -2.49 6.44 4.71
N ALA A 11 -2.64 6.26 3.41
CA ALA A 11 -2.29 5.03 2.71
C ALA A 11 -1.23 5.34 1.65
N ILE A 12 -0.32 4.39 1.45
CA ILE A 12 0.65 4.46 0.35
C ILE A 12 0.29 3.37 -0.65
N VAL A 13 0.19 3.74 -1.92
CA VAL A 13 -0.06 2.81 -3.03
C VAL A 13 1.18 2.79 -3.91
N VAL A 14 1.74 1.60 -4.11
CA VAL A 14 2.96 1.41 -4.90
C VAL A 14 2.65 0.51 -6.08
N GLU A 15 2.64 1.07 -7.26
CA GLU A 15 2.30 0.39 -8.50
C GLU A 15 2.93 1.18 -9.65
N ASP A 16 3.69 0.51 -10.52
CA ASP A 16 4.31 1.18 -11.65
C ASP A 16 3.35 1.41 -12.82
N ASP A 17 2.25 0.67 -12.90
CA ASP A 17 1.21 0.91 -13.91
C ASP A 17 0.30 2.04 -13.44
N GLU A 18 0.29 3.13 -14.20
CA GLU A 18 -0.44 4.34 -13.83
C GLU A 18 -1.94 4.11 -13.70
N ILE A 19 -2.52 3.33 -14.59
CA ILE A 19 -3.97 3.08 -14.58
C ILE A 19 -4.35 2.28 -13.34
N GLN A 20 -3.59 1.23 -13.04
CA GLN A 20 -3.84 0.43 -11.83
C GLN A 20 -3.63 1.25 -10.56
N ARG A 21 -2.58 2.07 -10.55
CA ARG A 21 -2.28 2.93 -9.41
C ARG A 21 -3.42 3.92 -9.15
N ASP A 22 -3.92 4.56 -10.20
CA ASP A 22 -5.02 5.51 -10.08
C ASP A 22 -6.31 4.84 -9.61
N MET A 23 -6.60 3.63 -10.10
CA MET A 23 -7.77 2.88 -9.68
C MET A 23 -7.74 2.57 -8.19
N LEU A 24 -6.61 2.06 -7.70
CA LEU A 24 -6.45 1.77 -6.28
C LEU A 24 -6.59 3.05 -5.44
N THR A 25 -6.01 4.13 -5.92
CA THR A 25 -6.07 5.42 -5.24
C THR A 25 -7.52 5.89 -5.09
N LEU A 26 -8.29 5.85 -6.16
CA LEU A 26 -9.69 6.28 -6.11
C LEU A 26 -10.51 5.47 -5.11
N LEU A 27 -10.32 4.15 -5.10
CA LEU A 27 -11.04 3.29 -4.17
C LEU A 27 -10.71 3.64 -2.71
N LEU A 28 -9.44 3.89 -2.42
CA LEU A 28 -9.03 4.22 -1.07
C LEU A 28 -9.49 5.62 -0.66
N GLU A 29 -9.46 6.57 -1.58
CA GLU A 29 -9.98 7.90 -1.30
C GLU A 29 -11.47 7.88 -0.97
N GLU A 30 -12.23 7.02 -1.62
CA GLU A 30 -13.64 6.81 -1.28
C GLU A 30 -13.83 6.24 0.12
N SER A 31 -12.82 5.55 0.64
CA SER A 31 -12.82 5.03 2.02
C SER A 31 -12.17 5.99 3.01
N ASN A 32 -12.07 7.25 2.62
CA ASN A 32 -11.56 8.34 3.47
C ASN A 32 -10.08 8.22 3.81
N TYR A 33 -9.28 7.65 2.91
CA TYR A 33 -7.83 7.69 3.04
C TYR A 33 -7.25 8.90 2.31
N GLU A 34 -6.22 9.49 2.87
CA GLU A 34 -5.30 10.34 2.12
C GLU A 34 -4.28 9.41 1.47
N VAL A 35 -4.15 9.45 0.15
CA VAL A 35 -3.34 8.48 -0.57
C VAL A 35 -2.08 9.14 -1.14
N ILE A 36 -0.94 8.49 -0.88
CA ILE A 36 0.33 8.84 -1.48
C ILE A 36 0.63 7.80 -2.55
N GLN A 37 0.77 8.25 -3.79
CA GLN A 37 1.06 7.38 -4.92
C GLN A 37 2.56 7.30 -5.14
N CYS A 38 3.07 6.09 -5.32
CA CYS A 38 4.48 5.86 -5.63
C CYS A 38 4.60 4.89 -6.80
N GLU A 39 5.57 5.14 -7.68
CA GLU A 39 5.82 4.28 -8.82
C GLU A 39 6.80 3.15 -8.48
N ASP A 40 7.63 3.33 -7.46
CA ASP A 40 8.66 2.37 -7.08
C ASP A 40 8.74 2.22 -5.57
N ALA A 41 9.42 1.17 -5.15
CA ALA A 41 9.54 0.85 -3.73
C ALA A 41 10.49 1.79 -2.99
N GLU A 42 11.50 2.31 -3.69
CA GLU A 42 12.46 3.22 -3.09
C GLU A 42 11.78 4.50 -2.61
N THR A 43 10.95 5.10 -3.46
CA THR A 43 10.17 6.27 -3.10
C THR A 43 9.21 5.96 -1.98
N ALA A 44 8.55 4.81 -2.04
CA ALA A 44 7.61 4.38 -1.00
C ALA A 44 8.32 4.18 0.34
N SER A 45 9.52 3.64 0.33
CA SER A 45 10.31 3.46 1.54
C SER A 45 10.56 4.80 2.24
N LEU A 46 10.90 5.83 1.48
CA LEU A 46 11.07 7.16 2.03
C LEU A 46 9.77 7.74 2.58
N ALA A 47 8.67 7.55 1.85
CA ALA A 47 7.36 8.03 2.27
C ALA A 47 6.91 7.38 3.57
N ILE A 48 7.17 6.10 3.77
CA ILE A 48 6.86 5.39 5.01
C ILE A 48 7.54 6.07 6.19
N LYS A 49 8.79 6.42 6.03
CA LYS A 49 9.59 7.00 7.12
C LYS A 49 9.14 8.41 7.49
N VAL A 50 8.61 9.16 6.52
CA VAL A 50 8.21 10.55 6.72
C VAL A 50 6.74 10.67 7.15
N ARG A 51 5.86 9.87 6.56
CA ARG A 51 4.42 10.07 6.69
C ARG A 51 3.73 9.09 7.65
N HIS A 52 4.40 8.05 8.07
CA HIS A 52 3.85 7.04 9.00
C HIS A 52 2.44 6.57 8.61
N PRO A 53 2.29 5.96 7.43
CA PRO A 53 0.98 5.53 6.95
C PRO A 53 0.41 4.39 7.80
N SER A 54 -0.91 4.27 7.82
CA SER A 54 -1.57 3.14 8.48
C SER A 54 -1.74 1.96 7.54
N LEU A 55 -1.62 2.18 6.21
CA LEU A 55 -1.84 1.18 5.20
C LEU A 55 -0.82 1.33 4.08
N LEU A 56 -0.28 0.19 3.65
CA LEU A 56 0.58 0.10 2.47
C LEU A 56 0.00 -0.95 1.54
N ILE A 57 -0.23 -0.58 0.28
CA ILE A 57 -0.61 -1.53 -0.76
C ILE A 57 0.48 -1.48 -1.82
N THR A 58 1.06 -2.63 -2.12
CA THR A 58 2.17 -2.69 -3.09
C THR A 58 2.06 -3.89 -4.02
N ASP A 59 2.43 -3.68 -5.27
CA ASP A 59 2.76 -4.79 -6.17
C ASP A 59 4.10 -5.37 -5.76
N ILE A 60 4.39 -6.58 -6.20
CA ILE A 60 5.70 -7.21 -5.99
C ILE A 60 6.67 -6.75 -7.06
N ASN A 61 6.26 -6.82 -8.33
CA ASN A 61 7.15 -6.52 -9.45
C ASN A 61 7.11 -5.03 -9.75
N LEU A 62 8.11 -4.34 -9.27
CA LEU A 62 8.24 -2.90 -9.41
C LEU A 62 9.53 -2.55 -10.16
N ALA A 63 9.53 -1.42 -10.85
CA ALA A 63 10.75 -0.87 -11.43
C ALA A 63 11.73 -0.50 -10.31
N GLY A 64 13.03 -0.53 -10.63
CA GLY A 64 14.06 -0.21 -9.64
C GLY A 64 14.68 -1.44 -9.01
N SER A 65 15.46 -1.24 -7.97
CA SER A 65 16.23 -2.30 -7.34
C SER A 65 15.52 -3.00 -6.19
N MET A 66 14.45 -2.41 -5.67
CA MET A 66 13.68 -2.98 -4.56
C MET A 66 12.32 -3.46 -5.08
N ASN A 67 11.93 -4.67 -4.70
CA ASN A 67 10.60 -5.19 -5.05
C ASN A 67 9.62 -5.00 -3.89
N GLY A 68 8.36 -5.38 -4.13
CA GLY A 68 7.30 -5.20 -3.12
C GLY A 68 7.47 -6.08 -1.89
N VAL A 69 8.11 -7.25 -2.01
CA VAL A 69 8.37 -8.11 -0.85
C VAL A 69 9.40 -7.44 0.06
N GLU A 70 10.46 -6.92 -0.54
CA GLU A 70 11.48 -6.18 0.23
C GLU A 70 10.88 -4.95 0.89
N LEU A 71 10.01 -4.23 0.18
CA LEU A 71 9.32 -3.08 0.75
C LEU A 71 8.44 -3.49 1.93
N ALA A 72 7.75 -4.63 1.83
CA ALA A 72 6.93 -5.12 2.95
C ALA A 72 7.78 -5.40 4.19
N HIS A 73 8.99 -5.93 4.02
CA HIS A 73 9.91 -6.12 5.14
C HIS A 73 10.33 -4.79 5.74
N VAL A 74 10.66 -3.80 4.92
CA VAL A 74 11.00 -2.45 5.40
C VAL A 74 9.84 -1.86 6.19
N ALA A 75 8.63 -1.95 5.66
CA ALA A 75 7.45 -1.41 6.33
C ALA A 75 7.23 -2.05 7.70
N ARG A 76 7.32 -3.38 7.75
CA ARG A 76 7.10 -4.11 9.01
C ARG A 76 8.18 -3.80 10.04
N GLN A 77 9.41 -3.65 9.61
CA GLN A 77 10.52 -3.33 10.49
C GLN A 77 10.40 -1.90 11.03
N TYR A 78 10.02 -0.97 10.17
CA TYR A 78 9.95 0.44 10.55
C TYR A 78 8.70 0.77 11.36
N GLN A 79 7.57 0.14 11.01
CA GLN A 79 6.28 0.41 11.66
C GLN A 79 5.51 -0.92 11.80
N PRO A 80 5.74 -1.66 12.89
CA PRO A 80 5.21 -3.03 13.03
C PRO A 80 3.69 -3.15 12.99
N ASP A 81 2.96 -2.09 13.32
CA ASP A 81 1.50 -2.11 13.33
C ASP A 81 0.88 -1.66 12.02
N MET A 82 1.68 -1.30 11.02
CA MET A 82 1.15 -0.92 9.71
C MET A 82 0.47 -2.10 9.05
N ARG A 83 -0.70 -1.86 8.46
CA ARG A 83 -1.35 -2.87 7.64
C ARG A 83 -0.69 -2.89 6.28
N VAL A 84 -0.27 -4.07 5.83
CA VAL A 84 0.43 -4.22 4.55
C VAL A 84 -0.29 -5.26 3.71
N LEU A 85 -0.68 -4.85 2.50
CA LEU A 85 -1.30 -5.72 1.51
C LEU A 85 -0.40 -5.78 0.29
N VAL A 86 -0.08 -7.00 -0.14
CA VAL A 86 0.72 -7.22 -1.34
C VAL A 86 -0.21 -7.77 -2.41
N ILE A 87 -0.27 -7.11 -3.56
CA ILE A 87 -1.15 -7.48 -4.67
C ILE A 87 -0.28 -7.73 -5.89
N SER A 88 -0.32 -8.94 -6.44
CA SER A 88 0.54 -9.26 -7.57
C SER A 88 -0.12 -10.29 -8.49
N ALA A 89 0.29 -10.27 -9.77
CA ALA A 89 -0.16 -11.26 -10.74
C ALA A 89 0.42 -12.65 -10.46
N LEU A 90 1.60 -12.69 -9.86
CA LEU A 90 2.28 -13.95 -9.53
C LEU A 90 2.49 -14.04 -8.01
N PRO A 91 2.47 -15.27 -7.45
CA PRO A 91 2.72 -15.41 -6.02
C PRO A 91 4.14 -14.96 -5.67
N PRO A 92 4.36 -14.55 -4.41
CA PRO A 92 5.71 -14.16 -3.98
C PRO A 92 6.65 -15.35 -4.02
N THR A 93 7.92 -15.09 -4.38
CA THR A 93 8.95 -16.12 -4.43
C THR A 93 9.66 -16.31 -3.10
N GLY A 94 9.48 -15.38 -2.17
CA GLY A 94 10.05 -15.46 -0.84
C GLY A 94 8.97 -15.31 0.22
N ALA A 95 9.35 -15.52 1.47
CA ALA A 95 8.42 -15.38 2.59
C ALA A 95 8.05 -13.93 2.82
N LEU A 96 6.76 -13.67 2.99
CA LEU A 96 6.27 -12.36 3.41
C LEU A 96 6.45 -12.21 4.92
N PRO A 97 6.63 -10.98 5.42
CA PRO A 97 6.67 -10.75 6.86
C PRO A 97 5.36 -11.15 7.53
N GLU A 98 5.43 -11.41 8.82
CA GLU A 98 4.24 -11.77 9.59
C GLU A 98 3.18 -10.68 9.49
N GLY A 99 1.93 -11.09 9.30
CA GLY A 99 0.79 -10.17 9.24
C GLY A 99 0.58 -9.51 7.88
N VAL A 100 1.48 -9.70 6.93
CA VAL A 100 1.30 -9.19 5.57
C VAL A 100 0.41 -10.13 4.79
N LYS A 101 -0.63 -9.58 4.15
CA LYS A 101 -1.56 -10.38 3.35
C LYS A 101 -1.23 -10.27 1.88
N PHE A 102 -1.38 -11.38 1.17
CA PHE A 102 -1.18 -11.44 -0.27
C PHE A 102 -2.51 -11.68 -0.99
N PHE A 103 -2.72 -10.91 -2.07
CA PHE A 103 -3.86 -11.10 -2.95
C PHE A 103 -3.37 -11.17 -4.39
N SER A 104 -3.87 -12.15 -5.15
CA SER A 104 -3.54 -12.22 -6.57
C SER A 104 -4.38 -11.24 -7.37
N LYS A 105 -3.80 -10.70 -8.43
CA LYS A 105 -4.52 -9.83 -9.38
C LYS A 105 -5.45 -10.67 -10.26
N PRO A 106 -6.61 -10.13 -10.66
CA PRO A 106 -7.15 -8.83 -10.25
C PRO A 106 -7.77 -8.88 -8.87
N ILE A 107 -7.58 -7.84 -8.07
CA ILE A 107 -8.28 -7.75 -6.80
C ILE A 107 -9.61 -7.03 -7.02
N TYR A 108 -10.68 -7.58 -6.44
CA TYR A 108 -12.00 -6.96 -6.56
C TYR A 108 -12.13 -5.80 -5.59
N PRO A 109 -12.82 -4.71 -6.01
CA PRO A 109 -12.97 -3.53 -5.14
C PRO A 109 -13.53 -3.84 -3.75
N VAL A 110 -14.53 -4.72 -3.67
CA VAL A 110 -15.13 -5.09 -2.38
C VAL A 110 -14.10 -5.74 -1.46
N THR A 111 -13.27 -6.62 -2.02
CA THR A 111 -12.22 -7.28 -1.24
C THR A 111 -11.20 -6.27 -0.74
N LEU A 112 -10.75 -5.39 -1.63
CA LEU A 112 -9.78 -4.36 -1.26
C LEU A 112 -10.31 -3.46 -0.16
N LEU A 113 -11.52 -2.95 -0.32
CA LEU A 113 -12.11 -2.02 0.65
C LEU A 113 -12.32 -2.68 2.00
N ARG A 114 -12.76 -3.94 2.02
CA ARG A 114 -12.93 -4.68 3.26
C ARG A 114 -11.60 -4.84 4.00
N GLU A 115 -10.54 -5.20 3.28
CA GLU A 115 -9.22 -5.37 3.90
C GLU A 115 -8.64 -4.03 4.35
N ALA A 116 -8.86 -2.98 3.59
CA ALA A 116 -8.31 -1.66 3.89
C ALA A 116 -8.99 -1.00 5.09
N THR A 117 -10.24 -1.34 5.37
CA THR A 117 -11.03 -0.67 6.40
C THR A 117 -11.18 -1.45 7.71
N GLN A 118 -10.51 -2.59 7.81
CA GLN A 118 -10.57 -3.39 9.06
C GLN A 118 -9.73 -2.84 10.19
#